data_f680c744a4f46161d76290f9fba0187b
#
_entry.id   f680c744a4f46161d76290f9fba0187b
#
_cell.length_a   1.000
_cell.length_b   1.000
_cell.length_c   1.000
_cell.angle_alpha   90.00
_cell.angle_beta   90.00
_cell.angle_gamma   90.00
#
_symmetry.space_group_name_H-M   'P 1'
#
loop_
_entity.id
_entity.type
_entity.pdbx_description
1 polymer ?
#
loop_
_entity_poly.entity_id
_entity_poly.type
_entity_poly.pdbx_seq_one_letter_code
_entity_poly.pdbx_strand_id
1 'polypeptide(L)'
;AQVNSPGLELIVFSGNSILEVVQRYNLFHGGGALPPLWGLGFWHRVHATFNADQVKEELEDFEERNFPIDVVGLEPGWMTKSYPCTFEWQKKRFPDPATFTRELLDKGIRLNLWENPYISKSSRLYESMYPLSGSHLVWLGLVPDYTLPQARRLLTDQHHEDHISIGVSGYKIDEVDGYDFWLWPDHATFPSGVSGEAMRQSYGLLMQNMLYTDLFKKRN
;
A
#
# COMPACT_ATOMS: atom_id res chain seq x y z
N ALA A 1 -16.76 -21.48 5.93
CA ALA A 1 -16.34 -20.20 6.49
C ALA A 1 -16.44 -20.27 8.01
N GLN A 2 -15.45 -19.75 8.71
CA GLN A 2 -15.45 -19.64 10.16
C GLN A 2 -15.58 -18.17 10.52
N VAL A 3 -16.54 -17.85 11.39
CA VAL A 3 -16.76 -16.47 11.88
C VAL A 3 -16.59 -16.54 13.39
N ASN A 4 -15.56 -15.88 13.90
CA ASN A 4 -15.30 -15.79 15.33
C ASN A 4 -15.90 -14.49 15.89
N SER A 5 -17.24 -14.49 15.96
CA SER A 5 -18.01 -13.34 16.44
C SER A 5 -19.25 -13.87 17.19
N PRO A 6 -19.78 -13.14 18.18
CA PRO A 6 -21.01 -13.50 18.86
C PRO A 6 -22.26 -13.43 17.94
N GLY A 7 -22.11 -12.99 16.71
CA GLY A 7 -23.18 -12.94 15.71
C GLY A 7 -22.65 -12.79 14.29
N LEU A 8 -23.52 -13.07 13.33
CA LEU A 8 -23.29 -12.88 11.90
C LEU A 8 -24.40 -11.98 11.34
N GLU A 9 -24.01 -10.90 10.66
CA GLU A 9 -24.91 -10.12 9.84
C GLU A 9 -24.86 -10.64 8.40
N LEU A 10 -25.99 -11.04 7.86
CA LEU A 10 -26.13 -11.49 6.49
C LEU A 10 -27.01 -10.51 5.71
N ILE A 11 -26.43 -9.87 4.71
CA ILE A 11 -27.14 -8.93 3.85
C ILE A 11 -27.36 -9.56 2.48
N VAL A 12 -28.63 -9.64 2.07
CA VAL A 12 -29.02 -10.21 0.79
C VAL A 12 -29.55 -9.11 -0.12
N PHE A 13 -28.92 -8.95 -1.28
CA PHE A 13 -29.36 -8.03 -2.33
C PHE A 13 -30.20 -8.79 -3.36
N SER A 14 -31.41 -8.30 -3.63
CA SER A 14 -32.31 -8.86 -4.63
C SER A 14 -32.63 -7.83 -5.71
N GLY A 15 -33.05 -8.28 -6.88
CA GLY A 15 -33.44 -7.42 -8.01
C GLY A 15 -33.94 -8.22 -9.19
N ASN A 16 -34.57 -7.54 -10.16
CA ASN A 16 -35.12 -8.17 -11.36
C ASN A 16 -34.04 -8.53 -12.40
N SER A 17 -32.84 -8.02 -12.22
CA SER A 17 -31.67 -8.31 -13.07
C SER A 17 -30.38 -8.27 -12.26
N ILE A 18 -29.31 -8.89 -12.78
CA ILE A 18 -27.96 -8.83 -12.19
C ILE A 18 -27.51 -7.38 -12.05
N LEU A 19 -27.76 -6.54 -13.05
CA LEU A 19 -27.39 -5.13 -13.02
C LEU A 19 -28.06 -4.39 -11.86
N GLU A 20 -29.32 -4.62 -11.63
CA GLU A 20 -30.08 -4.00 -10.50
C GLU A 20 -29.52 -4.46 -9.15
N VAL A 21 -29.17 -5.73 -9.00
CA VAL A 21 -28.54 -6.26 -7.78
C VAL A 21 -27.18 -5.60 -7.54
N VAL A 22 -26.33 -5.48 -8.57
CA VAL A 22 -25.03 -4.81 -8.49
C VAL A 22 -25.18 -3.32 -8.15
N GLN A 23 -26.17 -2.63 -8.71
CA GLN A 23 -26.46 -1.23 -8.37
C GLN A 23 -26.84 -1.08 -6.90
N ARG A 24 -27.72 -1.93 -6.38
CA ARG A 24 -28.13 -1.92 -4.97
C ARG A 24 -26.95 -2.22 -4.02
N TYR A 25 -26.12 -3.21 -4.37
CA TYR A 25 -24.90 -3.52 -3.66
C TYR A 25 -23.94 -2.31 -3.61
N ASN A 26 -23.71 -1.66 -4.76
CA ASN A 26 -22.88 -0.47 -4.86
C ASN A 26 -23.40 0.68 -3.99
N LEU A 27 -24.70 0.96 -4.04
CA LEU A 27 -25.30 2.01 -3.20
C LEU A 27 -25.14 1.73 -1.71
N PHE A 28 -25.31 0.48 -1.30
CA PHE A 28 -25.14 0.06 0.08
C PHE A 28 -23.71 0.27 0.59
N HIS A 29 -22.71 0.03 -0.27
CA HIS A 29 -21.29 0.20 0.05
C HIS A 29 -20.76 1.63 -0.21
N GLY A 30 -21.62 2.62 -0.41
CA GLY A 30 -21.22 4.02 -0.60
C GLY A 30 -20.89 4.42 -2.03
N GLY A 31 -21.18 3.56 -3.01
CA GLY A 31 -20.91 3.80 -4.42
C GLY A 31 -19.51 3.42 -4.87
N GLY A 32 -19.24 3.57 -6.16
CA GLY A 32 -17.92 3.36 -6.76
C GLY A 32 -17.05 4.60 -6.66
N ALA A 33 -15.73 4.41 -6.70
CA ALA A 33 -14.78 5.49 -6.92
C ALA A 33 -14.57 5.71 -8.42
N LEU A 34 -14.50 6.96 -8.85
CA LEU A 34 -14.07 7.29 -10.20
C LEU A 34 -12.54 7.39 -10.20
N PRO A 35 -11.81 6.43 -10.84
CA PRO A 35 -10.37 6.51 -10.89
C PRO A 35 -9.92 7.66 -11.79
N PRO A 36 -8.71 8.22 -11.59
CA PRO A 36 -8.13 9.16 -12.53
C PRO A 36 -7.89 8.47 -13.87
N LEU A 37 -7.93 9.23 -14.97
CA LEU A 37 -7.80 8.67 -16.32
C LEU A 37 -6.52 7.85 -16.52
N TRP A 38 -5.38 8.35 -16.00
CA TRP A 38 -4.11 7.63 -16.04
C TRP A 38 -4.13 6.29 -15.27
N GLY A 39 -4.99 6.18 -14.26
CA GLY A 39 -5.17 4.93 -13.49
C GLY A 39 -5.84 3.81 -14.30
N LEU A 40 -6.52 4.14 -15.40
CA LEU A 40 -7.11 3.20 -16.35
C LEU A 40 -6.18 2.87 -17.53
N GLY A 41 -4.99 3.46 -17.56
CA GLY A 41 -3.99 3.25 -18.60
C GLY A 41 -3.13 2.01 -18.38
N PHE A 42 -1.99 1.97 -19.08
CA PHE A 42 -1.07 0.84 -19.00
C PHE A 42 -0.09 1.00 -17.83
N TRP A 43 -0.01 -0.04 -17.00
CA TRP A 43 0.86 -0.12 -15.83
C TRP A 43 1.98 -1.13 -16.10
N HIS A 44 3.22 -0.65 -16.11
CA HIS A 44 4.40 -1.49 -16.19
C HIS A 44 5.13 -1.59 -14.87
N ARG A 45 5.46 -2.80 -14.44
CA ARG A 45 6.27 -3.02 -13.24
C ARG A 45 7.64 -3.53 -13.64
N VAL A 46 8.66 -2.79 -13.21
CA VAL A 46 10.06 -3.10 -13.52
C VAL A 46 10.61 -4.19 -12.61
N HIS A 47 11.73 -4.78 -13.02
CA HIS A 47 12.40 -5.80 -12.22
C HIS A 47 12.89 -5.24 -10.87
N ALA A 48 12.80 -6.04 -9.81
CA ALA A 48 13.12 -5.62 -8.44
C ALA A 48 14.58 -5.17 -8.22
N THR A 49 15.50 -5.58 -9.09
CA THR A 49 16.92 -5.20 -8.98
C THR A 49 17.30 -3.94 -9.76
N PHE A 50 16.39 -3.39 -10.57
CA PHE A 50 16.68 -2.22 -11.40
C PHE A 50 17.03 -1.00 -10.55
N ASN A 51 17.94 -0.19 -11.11
CA ASN A 51 18.26 1.14 -10.63
C ASN A 51 17.55 2.20 -11.50
N ALA A 52 17.71 3.47 -11.17
CA ALA A 52 17.07 4.57 -11.88
C ALA A 52 17.38 4.60 -13.39
N ASP A 53 18.63 4.33 -13.77
CA ASP A 53 19.05 4.35 -15.18
C ASP A 53 18.42 3.19 -15.96
N GLN A 54 18.43 1.98 -15.40
CA GLN A 54 17.80 0.81 -16.01
C GLN A 54 16.28 0.97 -16.17
N VAL A 55 15.62 1.63 -15.21
CA VAL A 55 14.19 1.97 -15.35
C VAL A 55 13.99 2.92 -16.53
N LYS A 56 14.84 3.95 -16.66
CA LYS A 56 14.74 4.91 -17.78
C LYS A 56 14.98 4.25 -19.13
N GLU A 57 16.00 3.39 -19.23
CA GLU A 57 16.30 2.63 -20.46
C GLU A 57 15.09 1.76 -20.88
N GLU A 58 14.45 1.09 -19.92
CA GLU A 58 13.26 0.28 -20.23
C GLU A 58 12.06 1.13 -20.68
N LEU A 59 11.88 2.33 -20.10
CA LEU A 59 10.84 3.25 -20.53
C LEU A 59 11.12 3.88 -21.90
N GLU A 60 12.38 4.11 -22.26
CA GLU A 60 12.80 4.54 -23.60
C GLU A 60 12.47 3.48 -24.65
N ASP A 61 12.63 2.19 -24.35
CA ASP A 61 12.20 1.07 -25.20
C ASP A 61 10.69 1.11 -25.50
N PHE A 62 9.85 1.48 -24.53
CA PHE A 62 8.40 1.67 -24.74
C PHE A 62 8.13 2.86 -25.67
N GLU A 63 8.83 3.98 -25.46
CA GLU A 63 8.70 5.20 -26.25
C GLU A 63 9.11 4.96 -27.72
N GLU A 64 10.28 4.32 -27.96
CA GLU A 64 10.78 3.99 -29.30
C GLU A 64 9.83 3.08 -30.09
N ARG A 65 9.10 2.21 -29.39
CA ARG A 65 8.10 1.30 -29.99
C ARG A 65 6.72 1.94 -30.12
N ASN A 66 6.57 3.20 -29.76
CA ASN A 66 5.29 3.91 -29.70
C ASN A 66 4.23 3.17 -28.84
N PHE A 67 4.65 2.49 -27.79
CA PHE A 67 3.74 1.83 -26.86
C PHE A 67 3.47 2.74 -25.66
N PRO A 68 2.22 3.15 -25.43
CA PRO A 68 1.90 4.07 -24.35
C PRO A 68 2.10 3.42 -22.99
N ILE A 69 2.62 4.20 -22.04
CA ILE A 69 2.76 3.81 -20.64
C ILE A 69 2.30 4.97 -19.75
N ASP A 70 1.42 4.70 -18.81
CA ASP A 70 0.83 5.70 -17.90
C ASP A 70 1.43 5.62 -16.50
N VAL A 71 1.79 4.41 -16.07
CA VAL A 71 2.32 4.17 -14.71
C VAL A 71 3.50 3.21 -14.77
N VAL A 72 4.61 3.61 -14.15
CA VAL A 72 5.70 2.71 -13.82
C VAL A 72 5.67 2.35 -12.34
N GLY A 73 5.77 1.07 -12.04
CA GLY A 73 5.82 0.53 -10.68
C GLY A 73 7.20 0.02 -10.32
N LEU A 74 7.76 0.51 -9.22
CA LEU A 74 8.97 -0.05 -8.65
C LEU A 74 8.63 -1.19 -7.70
N GLU A 75 9.32 -2.32 -7.89
CA GLU A 75 9.25 -3.50 -7.03
C GLU A 75 10.13 -3.34 -5.77
N PRO A 76 10.11 -4.26 -4.78
CA PRO A 76 10.72 -4.08 -3.45
C PRO A 76 12.12 -3.46 -3.39
N GLY A 77 12.92 -3.61 -4.44
CA GLY A 77 14.29 -3.11 -4.47
C GLY A 77 14.48 -1.60 -4.52
N TRP A 78 13.42 -0.82 -4.59
CA TRP A 78 13.49 0.64 -4.50
C TRP A 78 13.92 1.11 -3.11
N MET A 79 13.61 0.33 -2.05
CA MET A 79 13.90 0.68 -0.67
C MET A 79 15.16 -0.02 -0.13
N THR A 80 15.68 0.48 0.98
CA THR A 80 16.91 -0.03 1.62
C THR A 80 16.74 -1.45 2.15
N LYS A 81 15.54 -1.84 2.59
CA LYS A 81 15.15 -3.19 2.97
C LYS A 81 13.63 -3.36 2.81
N SER A 82 13.18 -4.51 2.31
CA SER A 82 11.79 -4.73 1.89
C SER A 82 11.03 -5.83 2.62
N TYR A 83 11.74 -6.80 3.19
CA TYR A 83 11.17 -7.88 3.98
C TYR A 83 11.83 -7.97 5.36
N PRO A 84 11.35 -7.18 6.36
CA PRO A 84 10.29 -6.17 6.32
C PRO A 84 10.75 -4.80 5.78
N CYS A 85 9.79 -3.88 5.59
CA CYS A 85 10.00 -2.60 4.92
C CYS A 85 10.69 -1.54 5.78
N THR A 86 11.58 -0.76 5.15
CA THR A 86 12.11 0.48 5.72
C THR A 86 11.36 1.71 5.24
N PHE A 87 10.72 1.66 4.07
CA PHE A 87 10.10 2.78 3.36
C PHE A 87 11.07 3.92 3.01
N GLU A 88 12.36 3.59 2.92
CA GLU A 88 13.43 4.55 2.67
C GLU A 88 14.13 4.24 1.35
N TRP A 89 14.33 5.24 0.51
CA TRP A 89 14.97 5.09 -0.79
C TRP A 89 16.37 4.46 -0.71
N GLN A 90 16.62 3.44 -1.52
CA GLN A 90 17.94 2.84 -1.70
C GLN A 90 18.82 3.78 -2.56
N LYS A 91 19.58 4.65 -1.89
CA LYS A 91 20.39 5.69 -2.55
C LYS A 91 21.42 5.18 -3.56
N LYS A 92 21.90 3.93 -3.43
CA LYS A 92 22.79 3.33 -4.45
C LYS A 92 22.08 3.06 -5.77
N ARG A 93 20.78 2.79 -5.75
CA ARG A 93 19.95 2.52 -6.94
C ARG A 93 19.24 3.77 -7.42
N PHE A 94 18.76 4.57 -6.50
CA PHE A 94 18.02 5.81 -6.75
C PHE A 94 18.71 6.95 -5.99
N PRO A 95 19.84 7.50 -6.54
CA PRO A 95 20.62 8.53 -5.85
C PRO A 95 19.85 9.80 -5.55
N ASP A 96 19.03 10.24 -6.52
CA ASP A 96 18.15 11.40 -6.44
C ASP A 96 16.72 11.01 -6.84
N PRO A 97 15.92 10.50 -5.88
CA PRO A 97 14.55 10.10 -6.17
C PRO A 97 13.65 11.25 -6.61
N ALA A 98 13.91 12.48 -6.14
CA ALA A 98 13.11 13.65 -6.51
C ALA A 98 13.29 13.99 -7.99
N THR A 99 14.52 14.04 -8.46
CA THR A 99 14.80 14.24 -9.89
C THR A 99 14.26 13.09 -10.73
N PHE A 100 14.49 11.85 -10.33
CA PHE A 100 13.95 10.67 -11.01
C PHE A 100 12.42 10.75 -11.17
N THR A 101 11.70 11.05 -10.08
CA THR A 101 10.22 11.13 -10.11
C THR A 101 9.75 12.28 -10.99
N ARG A 102 10.41 13.44 -10.93
CA ARG A 102 10.07 14.60 -11.76
C ARG A 102 10.23 14.30 -13.24
N GLU A 103 11.34 13.68 -13.66
CA GLU A 103 11.58 13.28 -15.05
C GLU A 103 10.50 12.34 -15.59
N LEU A 104 10.01 11.41 -14.77
CA LEU A 104 8.88 10.56 -15.12
C LEU A 104 7.59 11.38 -15.30
N LEU A 105 7.30 12.28 -14.36
CA LEU A 105 6.11 13.15 -14.42
C LEU A 105 6.14 14.08 -15.63
N ASP A 106 7.31 14.60 -16.02
CA ASP A 106 7.49 15.45 -17.20
C ASP A 106 7.19 14.68 -18.50
N LYS A 107 7.42 13.35 -18.52
CA LYS A 107 7.00 12.43 -19.58
C LYS A 107 5.52 12.00 -19.48
N GLY A 108 4.77 12.44 -18.48
CA GLY A 108 3.39 12.03 -18.22
C GLY A 108 3.24 10.69 -17.48
N ILE A 109 4.34 10.06 -17.08
CA ILE A 109 4.37 8.76 -16.43
C ILE A 109 4.26 8.94 -14.90
N ARG A 110 3.34 8.21 -14.28
CA ARG A 110 3.14 8.21 -12.83
C ARG A 110 4.01 7.14 -12.15
N LEU A 111 4.55 7.46 -10.99
CA LEU A 111 5.37 6.53 -10.21
C LEU A 111 4.52 5.85 -9.12
N ASN A 112 4.54 4.52 -9.11
CA ASN A 112 3.93 3.67 -8.10
C ASN A 112 5.01 2.87 -7.36
N LEU A 113 4.96 2.82 -6.03
CA LEU A 113 5.92 2.08 -5.21
C LEU A 113 5.26 0.82 -4.63
N TRP A 114 5.99 -0.29 -4.63
CA TRP A 114 5.61 -1.49 -3.90
C TRP A 114 5.93 -1.33 -2.41
N GLU A 115 5.04 -1.82 -1.55
CA GLU A 115 5.29 -1.93 -0.12
C GLU A 115 4.46 -3.03 0.53
N ASN A 116 4.87 -3.47 1.72
CA ASN A 116 4.05 -4.20 2.68
C ASN A 116 3.99 -3.41 4.00
N PRO A 117 3.05 -3.70 4.91
CA PRO A 117 2.83 -2.87 6.09
C PRO A 117 3.82 -3.12 7.24
N TYR A 118 4.75 -4.07 7.11
CA TYR A 118 5.57 -4.55 8.22
C TYR A 118 6.86 -3.75 8.34
N ILE A 119 7.16 -3.23 9.56
CA ILE A 119 8.24 -2.27 9.78
C ILE A 119 9.52 -2.95 10.19
N SER A 120 10.57 -2.74 9.40
CA SER A 120 11.91 -3.26 9.66
C SER A 120 12.55 -2.61 10.90
N LYS A 121 13.33 -3.41 11.64
CA LYS A 121 14.19 -2.88 12.70
C LYS A 121 15.16 -1.81 12.21
N SER A 122 15.49 -1.80 10.92
CA SER A 122 16.36 -0.80 10.31
C SER A 122 15.64 0.47 9.87
N SER A 123 14.30 0.52 9.95
CA SER A 123 13.52 1.71 9.63
C SER A 123 13.65 2.78 10.71
N ARG A 124 13.70 4.04 10.29
CA ARG A 124 13.64 5.18 11.23
C ARG A 124 12.36 5.22 12.05
N LEU A 125 11.31 4.52 11.61
CA LEU A 125 10.02 4.43 12.34
C LEU A 125 10.07 3.42 13.49
N TYR A 126 11.06 2.51 13.53
CA TYR A 126 10.99 1.31 14.37
C TYR A 126 10.73 1.63 15.85
N GLU A 127 11.57 2.47 16.45
CA GLU A 127 11.50 2.77 17.88
C GLU A 127 10.16 3.44 18.28
N SER A 128 9.67 4.37 17.45
CA SER A 128 8.40 5.07 17.70
C SER A 128 7.19 4.17 17.45
N MET A 129 7.30 3.21 16.54
CA MET A 129 6.22 2.30 16.18
C MET A 129 6.16 1.06 17.08
N TYR A 130 7.27 0.69 17.71
CA TYR A 130 7.34 -0.50 18.56
C TYR A 130 6.22 -0.56 19.63
N PRO A 131 5.97 0.48 20.45
CA PRO A 131 4.91 0.46 21.46
C PRO A 131 3.49 0.51 20.86
N LEU A 132 3.36 0.78 19.56
CA LEU A 132 2.10 0.87 18.82
C LEU A 132 1.86 -0.36 17.92
N SER A 133 2.58 -1.45 18.16
CA SER A 133 2.55 -2.65 17.32
C SER A 133 2.07 -3.86 18.10
N GLY A 134 1.59 -4.85 17.36
CA GLY A 134 1.15 -6.12 17.89
C GLY A 134 2.27 -6.94 18.55
N SER A 135 1.89 -7.95 19.32
CA SER A 135 2.79 -8.82 20.08
C SER A 135 3.55 -9.86 19.24
N HIS A 136 3.39 -9.82 17.92
CA HIS A 136 4.04 -10.74 16.98
C HIS A 136 4.78 -9.99 15.88
N LEU A 137 5.60 -10.70 15.12
CA LEU A 137 6.38 -10.17 14.01
C LEU A 137 6.01 -10.91 12.73
N VAL A 138 6.00 -10.18 11.62
CA VAL A 138 5.93 -10.76 10.27
C VAL A 138 7.25 -10.48 9.57
N TRP A 139 7.93 -11.53 9.11
CA TRP A 139 9.31 -11.47 8.56
C TRP A 139 10.28 -10.68 9.44
N LEU A 140 10.16 -10.81 10.76
CA LEU A 140 10.91 -10.05 11.76
C LEU A 140 10.59 -8.55 11.78
N GLY A 141 9.53 -8.11 11.12
CA GLY A 141 9.03 -6.74 11.15
C GLY A 141 7.89 -6.56 12.15
N LEU A 142 7.81 -5.35 12.69
CA LEU A 142 6.67 -4.96 13.50
C LEU A 142 5.38 -5.01 12.68
N VAL A 143 4.30 -5.35 13.36
CA VAL A 143 2.94 -5.30 12.81
C VAL A 143 2.20 -4.13 13.48
N PRO A 144 2.21 -2.91 12.91
CA PRO A 144 1.61 -1.75 13.53
C PRO A 144 0.11 -1.89 13.72
N ASP A 145 -0.38 -1.34 14.82
CA ASP A 145 -1.81 -1.23 15.09
C ASP A 145 -2.39 0.03 14.41
N TYR A 146 -2.79 -0.13 13.14
CA TYR A 146 -3.35 0.99 12.36
C TYR A 146 -4.79 1.38 12.75
N THR A 147 -5.34 0.82 13.82
CA THR A 147 -6.53 1.40 14.48
C THR A 147 -6.16 2.61 15.33
N LEU A 148 -4.88 2.72 15.71
CA LEU A 148 -4.36 3.83 16.53
C LEU A 148 -4.01 5.03 15.65
N PRO A 149 -4.57 6.22 15.92
CA PRO A 149 -4.26 7.44 15.16
C PRO A 149 -2.76 7.80 15.16
N GLN A 150 -2.04 7.46 16.24
CA GLN A 150 -0.61 7.73 16.33
C GLN A 150 0.20 6.85 15.38
N ALA A 151 -0.10 5.54 15.29
CA ALA A 151 0.56 4.63 14.35
C ALA A 151 0.32 5.07 12.90
N ARG A 152 -0.92 5.46 12.58
CA ARG A 152 -1.29 5.98 11.26
C ARG A 152 -0.48 7.23 10.91
N ARG A 153 -0.39 8.21 11.81
CA ARG A 153 0.37 9.45 11.57
C ARG A 153 1.86 9.17 11.33
N LEU A 154 2.49 8.33 12.13
CA LEU A 154 3.92 8.03 11.96
C LEU A 154 4.23 7.52 10.55
N LEU A 155 3.43 6.61 10.01
CA LEU A 155 3.63 6.09 8.66
C LEU A 155 3.28 7.13 7.59
N THR A 156 2.13 7.76 7.70
CA THR A 156 1.67 8.72 6.67
C THR A 156 2.52 9.98 6.61
N ASP A 157 3.07 10.44 7.74
CA ASP A 157 3.99 11.58 7.76
C ASP A 157 5.30 11.24 7.03
N GLN A 158 5.88 10.04 7.27
CA GLN A 158 7.04 9.59 6.51
C GLN A 158 6.74 9.46 5.01
N HIS A 159 5.62 8.85 4.65
CA HIS A 159 5.21 8.71 3.26
C HIS A 159 4.99 10.06 2.59
N HIS A 160 4.39 11.01 3.30
CA HIS A 160 4.23 12.37 2.79
C HIS A 160 5.58 13.04 2.56
N GLU A 161 6.48 12.96 3.54
CA GLU A 161 7.81 13.60 3.50
C GLU A 161 8.70 13.00 2.41
N ASP A 162 8.82 11.67 2.35
CA ASP A 162 9.81 10.98 1.52
C ASP A 162 9.31 10.61 0.12
N HIS A 163 7.98 10.53 -0.08
CA HIS A 163 7.40 10.01 -1.31
C HIS A 163 6.45 11.01 -1.96
N ILE A 164 5.39 11.43 -1.26
CA ILE A 164 4.37 12.27 -1.88
C ILE A 164 4.90 13.66 -2.23
N SER A 165 5.74 14.24 -1.37
CA SER A 165 6.36 15.55 -1.58
C SER A 165 7.20 15.62 -2.85
N ILE A 166 7.77 14.50 -3.29
CA ILE A 166 8.58 14.39 -4.50
C ILE A 166 7.79 13.90 -5.73
N GLY A 167 6.48 13.60 -5.58
CA GLY A 167 5.60 13.30 -6.71
C GLY A 167 5.21 11.83 -6.89
N VAL A 168 5.55 10.92 -5.95
CA VAL A 168 5.03 9.54 -5.97
C VAL A 168 3.50 9.58 -6.02
N SER A 169 2.91 8.82 -6.93
CA SER A 169 1.49 8.92 -7.27
C SER A 169 0.64 7.79 -6.73
N GLY A 170 1.25 6.73 -6.20
CA GLY A 170 0.51 5.60 -5.65
C GLY A 170 1.39 4.50 -5.08
N TYR A 171 0.72 3.51 -4.47
CA TYR A 171 1.37 2.34 -3.90
C TYR A 171 0.71 1.05 -4.38
N LYS A 172 1.51 0.00 -4.58
CA LYS A 172 1.07 -1.40 -4.57
C LYS A 172 1.23 -1.89 -3.14
N ILE A 173 0.13 -2.05 -2.44
CA ILE A 173 0.10 -2.60 -1.08
C ILE A 173 0.01 -4.11 -1.19
N ASP A 174 1.07 -4.80 -0.81
CA ASP A 174 1.18 -6.24 -0.92
C ASP A 174 1.14 -6.92 0.47
N GLU A 175 0.74 -8.18 0.48
CA GLU A 175 0.85 -9.07 1.65
C GLU A 175 0.11 -8.59 2.91
N VAL A 176 -1.03 -7.95 2.69
CA VAL A 176 -1.93 -7.46 3.74
C VAL A 176 -3.14 -8.36 4.00
N ASP A 177 -3.22 -9.48 3.33
CA ASP A 177 -4.35 -10.40 3.34
C ASP A 177 -4.37 -11.36 4.55
N GLY A 178 -3.28 -11.41 5.34
CA GLY A 178 -3.23 -12.19 6.58
C GLY A 178 -3.52 -13.67 6.39
N TYR A 179 -3.31 -14.22 5.17
CA TYR A 179 -3.68 -15.58 4.81
C TYR A 179 -2.86 -16.64 5.57
N ASP A 180 -1.66 -16.28 6.01
CA ASP A 180 -0.74 -17.20 6.66
C ASP A 180 -0.83 -17.08 8.20
N PHE A 181 -1.53 -18.01 8.82
CA PHE A 181 -1.69 -18.04 10.28
C PHE A 181 -0.37 -18.22 11.05
N TRP A 182 0.69 -18.71 10.41
CA TRP A 182 2.02 -18.80 11.01
C TRP A 182 2.61 -17.42 11.26
N LEU A 183 2.31 -16.48 10.37
CA LEU A 183 2.71 -15.09 10.49
C LEU A 183 1.73 -14.29 11.35
N TRP A 184 0.46 -14.74 11.45
CA TRP A 184 -0.61 -14.05 12.15
C TRP A 184 -1.34 -14.98 13.13
N PRO A 185 -0.74 -15.28 14.29
CA PRO A 185 -1.36 -16.17 15.27
C PRO A 185 -2.60 -15.54 15.91
N ASP A 186 -3.65 -16.34 16.11
CA ASP A 186 -4.92 -15.89 16.68
C ASP A 186 -4.78 -15.30 18.09
N HIS A 187 -3.75 -15.74 18.84
CA HIS A 187 -3.44 -15.24 20.18
C HIS A 187 -2.62 -13.93 20.20
N ALA A 188 -2.27 -13.38 19.03
CA ALA A 188 -1.61 -12.07 18.98
C ALA A 188 -2.48 -11.00 19.64
N THR A 189 -1.84 -10.10 20.35
CA THR A 189 -2.49 -8.96 21.01
C THR A 189 -2.03 -7.65 20.40
N PHE A 190 -2.90 -6.65 20.44
CA PHE A 190 -2.62 -5.31 19.93
C PHE A 190 -2.88 -4.26 21.01
N PRO A 191 -2.16 -3.12 20.99
CA PRO A 191 -2.33 -2.06 21.98
C PRO A 191 -3.75 -1.49 22.07
N SER A 192 -4.51 -1.52 20.97
CA SER A 192 -5.93 -1.13 20.92
C SER A 192 -6.87 -2.08 21.66
N GLY A 193 -6.42 -3.30 21.97
CA GLY A 193 -7.25 -4.37 22.51
C GLY A 193 -8.01 -5.17 21.44
N VAL A 194 -7.83 -4.86 20.15
CA VAL A 194 -8.36 -5.69 19.06
C VAL A 194 -7.67 -7.05 19.06
N SER A 195 -8.44 -8.12 18.94
CA SER A 195 -7.88 -9.49 18.90
C SER A 195 -7.04 -9.71 17.63
N GLY A 196 -6.05 -10.60 17.73
CA GLY A 196 -5.19 -10.97 16.59
C GLY A 196 -6.01 -11.44 15.37
N GLU A 197 -7.05 -12.24 15.63
CA GLU A 197 -7.94 -12.72 14.56
C GLU A 197 -8.72 -11.59 13.88
N ALA A 198 -9.32 -10.67 14.64
CA ALA A 198 -10.05 -9.54 14.08
C ALA A 198 -9.11 -8.57 13.33
N MET A 199 -7.93 -8.32 13.87
CA MET A 199 -6.91 -7.51 13.22
C MET A 199 -6.47 -8.12 11.89
N ARG A 200 -6.18 -9.42 11.85
CA ARG A 200 -5.81 -10.15 10.63
C ARG A 200 -6.85 -9.98 9.52
N GLN A 201 -8.14 -10.11 9.85
CA GLN A 201 -9.23 -10.00 8.89
C GLN A 201 -9.43 -8.59 8.33
N SER A 202 -9.07 -7.57 9.09
CA SER A 202 -9.31 -6.16 8.72
C SER A 202 -8.04 -5.40 8.29
N TYR A 203 -6.86 -6.01 8.39
CA TYR A 203 -5.60 -5.30 8.26
C TYR A 203 -5.40 -4.63 6.89
N GLY A 204 -5.73 -5.34 5.81
CA GLY A 204 -5.69 -4.78 4.47
C GLY A 204 -6.61 -3.57 4.29
N LEU A 205 -7.82 -3.65 4.85
CA LEU A 205 -8.77 -2.54 4.83
C LEU A 205 -8.25 -1.34 5.63
N LEU A 206 -7.66 -1.58 6.81
CA LEU A 206 -7.08 -0.51 7.65
C LEU A 206 -5.94 0.20 6.92
N MET A 207 -5.04 -0.55 6.28
CA MET A 207 -3.93 0.00 5.51
C MET A 207 -4.43 0.83 4.33
N GLN A 208 -5.32 0.29 3.50
CA GLN A 208 -5.90 1.00 2.35
C GLN A 208 -6.66 2.26 2.77
N ASN A 209 -7.50 2.15 3.81
CA ASN A 209 -8.24 3.30 4.34
C ASN A 209 -7.29 4.40 4.82
N MET A 210 -6.24 4.04 5.56
CA MET A 210 -5.26 4.99 6.06
C MET A 210 -4.57 5.73 4.90
N LEU A 211 -4.02 5.01 3.93
CA LEU A 211 -3.34 5.63 2.79
C LEU A 211 -4.31 6.51 1.98
N TYR A 212 -5.53 6.05 1.76
CA TYR A 212 -6.53 6.86 1.04
C TYR A 212 -6.93 8.12 1.83
N THR A 213 -7.35 7.97 3.10
CA THR A 213 -7.96 9.07 3.85
C THR A 213 -6.94 10.04 4.43
N ASP A 214 -5.80 9.53 4.91
CA ASP A 214 -4.85 10.33 5.67
C ASP A 214 -3.71 10.87 4.80
N LEU A 215 -3.46 10.26 3.65
CA LEU A 215 -2.39 10.65 2.75
C LEU A 215 -2.93 11.25 1.44
N PHE A 216 -3.68 10.48 0.62
CA PHE A 216 -4.08 10.93 -0.72
C PHE A 216 -5.27 11.90 -0.71
N LYS A 217 -6.30 11.66 0.08
CA LYS A 217 -7.49 12.53 0.13
C LYS A 217 -7.18 13.94 0.63
N LYS A 218 -6.17 14.10 1.46
CA LYS A 218 -5.73 15.42 1.94
C LYS A 218 -4.98 16.24 0.89
N ARG A 219 -4.52 15.58 -0.18
CA ARG A 219 -3.77 16.22 -1.25
C ARG A 219 -4.66 16.83 -2.35
N ASN A 220 -5.89 16.33 -2.46
CA ASN A 220 -6.85 16.75 -3.51
C ASN A 220 -7.82 17.83 -2.91
#